data_12e79594e686f92ab5ae9864348a87b7
#
_entry.id   12e79594e686f92ab5ae9864348a87b7
#
_cell.length_a   1.000
_cell.length_b   1.000
_cell.length_c   1.000
_cell.angle_alpha   90.00
_cell.angle_beta   90.00
_cell.angle_gamma   90.00
#
_symmetry.space_group_name_H-M   'P 1'
#
loop_
_entity.id
_entity.type
_entity.pdbx_description
1 polymer ?
#
loop_
_entity_poly.entity_id
_entity_poly.type
_entity_poly.pdbx_seq_one_letter_code
_entity_poly.pdbx_strand_id
1 'polypeptide(L)'
;MGKQLDIYKRFKTNNPNKYYLFKGGIFYYFLAEDAKYFNNKCGFKLTGFGDSVKCGFPVSALERYLYLFKEENIELISEDSGPEKIIIDIIKGIDLDKTTPEDAINILGDLKEMLDEKQL
;
A
#
# COMPACT_ATOMS: atom_id res chain seq x y z
N MET A 1 -8.63 12.36 -3.12
CA MET A 1 -8.15 11.44 -4.16
C MET A 1 -6.70 11.08 -4.04
N GLY A 2 -5.82 11.96 -3.61
CA GLY A 2 -4.42 11.67 -3.43
C GLY A 2 -4.06 10.83 -2.21
N LYS A 3 -5.00 10.62 -1.28
CA LYS A 3 -4.70 10.03 0.01
C LYS A 3 -4.20 8.58 -0.08
N GLN A 4 -4.87 7.75 -0.86
CA GLN A 4 -4.45 6.36 -1.06
C GLN A 4 -3.13 6.29 -1.82
N LEU A 5 -2.93 7.15 -2.82
CA LEU A 5 -1.66 7.23 -3.55
C LEU A 5 -0.52 7.69 -2.65
N ASP A 6 -0.78 8.63 -1.74
CA ASP A 6 0.23 9.10 -0.79
C ASP A 6 0.62 7.99 0.17
N ILE A 7 -0.35 7.23 0.68
CA ILE A 7 -0.10 6.06 1.53
C ILE A 7 0.73 5.03 0.76
N TYR A 8 0.34 4.72 -0.46
CA TYR A 8 1.06 3.79 -1.32
C TYR A 8 2.53 4.21 -1.51
N LYS A 9 2.76 5.49 -1.83
CA LYS A 9 4.11 6.02 -2.04
C LYS A 9 4.98 5.90 -0.79
N ARG A 10 4.41 6.16 0.40
CA ARG A 10 5.13 6.05 1.66
C ARG A 10 5.52 4.61 1.96
N PHE A 11 4.59 3.66 1.81
CA PHE A 11 4.90 2.24 1.98
C PHE A 11 5.94 1.77 0.97
N LYS A 12 5.79 2.19 -0.28
CA LYS A 12 6.72 1.79 -1.35
C LYS A 12 8.12 2.34 -1.14
N THR A 13 8.23 3.55 -0.61
CA THR A 13 9.52 4.16 -0.26
C THR A 13 10.18 3.40 0.87
N ASN A 14 9.41 3.00 1.89
CA ASN A 14 9.95 2.28 3.04
C ASN A 14 10.30 0.84 2.72
N ASN A 15 9.53 0.20 1.83
CA ASN A 15 9.79 -1.18 1.44
C ASN A 15 9.41 -1.40 -0.02
N PRO A 16 10.31 -1.06 -0.97
CA PRO A 16 10.01 -1.15 -2.41
C PRO A 16 9.88 -2.58 -2.93
N ASN A 17 10.28 -3.58 -2.13
CA ASN A 17 10.21 -4.98 -2.54
C ASN A 17 8.85 -5.62 -2.30
N LYS A 18 7.93 -4.91 -1.66
CA LYS A 18 6.56 -5.38 -1.44
C LYS A 18 5.59 -4.78 -2.44
N TYR A 19 4.52 -5.50 -2.69
CA TYR A 19 3.35 -5.00 -3.43
C TYR A 19 2.24 -4.72 -2.43
N TYR A 20 1.49 -3.64 -2.65
CA TYR A 20 0.48 -3.20 -1.69
C TYR A 20 -0.90 -3.30 -2.31
N LEU A 21 -1.74 -4.16 -1.73
CA LEU A 21 -3.12 -4.37 -2.16
C LEU A 21 -4.04 -3.62 -1.21
N PHE A 22 -4.84 -2.72 -1.76
CA PHE A 22 -5.78 -1.93 -0.99
C PHE A 22 -7.17 -2.55 -1.03
N LYS A 23 -7.90 -2.43 0.05
CA LYS A 23 -9.31 -2.78 0.09
C LYS A 23 -10.14 -1.51 0.17
N GLY A 24 -11.03 -1.31 -0.79
CA GLY A 24 -11.97 -0.19 -0.82
C GLY A 24 -13.35 -0.69 -1.18
N GLY A 25 -14.31 -0.61 -0.24
CA GLY A 25 -15.66 -1.11 -0.45
C GLY A 25 -15.68 -2.60 -0.78
N ILE A 26 -16.17 -2.95 -1.96
CA ILE A 26 -16.30 -4.34 -2.40
C ILE A 26 -15.17 -4.79 -3.33
N PHE A 27 -14.10 -3.98 -3.44
CA PHE A 27 -12.99 -4.28 -4.33
C PHE A 27 -11.66 -4.31 -3.59
N TYR A 28 -10.75 -5.17 -4.08
CA TYR A 28 -9.32 -5.08 -3.81
C TYR A 28 -8.65 -4.48 -5.03
N TYR A 29 -7.67 -3.60 -4.84
CA TYR A 29 -6.99 -2.95 -5.97
C TYR A 29 -5.53 -2.63 -5.67
N PHE A 30 -4.72 -2.69 -6.74
CA PHE A 30 -3.35 -2.24 -6.74
C PHE A 30 -3.27 -0.84 -7.34
N LEU A 31 -2.28 -0.05 -6.96
CA LEU A 31 -2.09 1.32 -7.45
C LEU A 31 -0.76 1.47 -8.17
N ALA A 32 -0.73 2.41 -9.12
CA ALA A 32 0.50 2.89 -9.78
C ALA A 32 1.34 1.75 -10.36
N GLU A 33 2.61 1.65 -9.97
CA GLU A 33 3.52 0.64 -10.51
C GLU A 33 3.09 -0.79 -10.19
N ASP A 34 2.50 -1.00 -9.01
CA ASP A 34 1.97 -2.30 -8.64
C ASP A 34 0.81 -2.70 -9.56
N ALA A 35 -0.06 -1.74 -9.90
CA ALA A 35 -1.15 -1.98 -10.84
C ALA A 35 -0.63 -2.37 -12.22
N LYS A 36 0.40 -1.71 -12.71
CA LYS A 36 1.01 -2.03 -14.00
C LYS A 36 1.61 -3.44 -13.99
N TYR A 37 2.29 -3.79 -12.90
CA TYR A 37 2.89 -5.12 -12.75
C TYR A 37 1.82 -6.22 -12.81
N PHE A 38 0.76 -6.08 -12.04
CA PHE A 38 -0.30 -7.11 -12.00
C PHE A 38 -1.21 -7.07 -13.22
N ASN A 39 -1.31 -5.96 -13.93
CA ASN A 39 -1.92 -5.93 -15.24
C ASN A 39 -1.20 -6.86 -16.20
N ASN A 40 0.13 -6.79 -16.23
CA ASN A 40 0.94 -7.67 -17.08
C ASN A 40 0.90 -9.13 -16.63
N LYS A 41 1.00 -9.35 -15.32
CA LYS A 41 1.08 -10.72 -14.78
C LYS A 41 -0.25 -11.44 -14.79
N CYS A 42 -1.32 -10.77 -14.41
CA CYS A 42 -2.64 -11.39 -14.21
C CYS A 42 -3.69 -10.97 -15.23
N GLY A 43 -3.40 -9.97 -16.04
CA GLY A 43 -4.37 -9.47 -17.01
C GLY A 43 -5.47 -8.60 -16.43
N PHE A 44 -5.29 -8.07 -15.21
CA PHE A 44 -6.26 -7.16 -14.63
C PHE A 44 -6.33 -5.87 -15.45
N LYS A 45 -7.54 -5.38 -15.71
CA LYS A 45 -7.74 -4.17 -16.48
C LYS A 45 -7.27 -2.93 -15.72
N LEU A 46 -6.42 -2.13 -16.37
CA LEU A 46 -6.01 -0.84 -15.83
C LEU A 46 -7.10 0.20 -16.03
N THR A 47 -7.36 0.99 -14.99
CA THR A 47 -8.26 2.14 -15.05
C THR A 47 -7.58 3.36 -14.44
N GLY A 48 -8.05 4.55 -14.80
CA GLY A 48 -7.50 5.79 -14.25
C GLY A 48 -7.79 5.93 -12.75
N PHE A 49 -6.84 6.49 -12.03
CA PHE A 49 -7.00 6.80 -10.61
C PHE A 49 -6.19 8.06 -10.28
N GLY A 50 -6.87 9.21 -10.28
CA GLY A 50 -6.19 10.50 -10.19
C GLY A 50 -5.19 10.67 -11.33
N ASP A 51 -3.95 10.98 -11.02
CA ASP A 51 -2.87 11.10 -12.00
C ASP A 51 -2.17 9.77 -12.27
N SER A 52 -2.70 8.67 -11.74
CA SER A 52 -2.09 7.36 -11.86
C SER A 52 -3.09 6.33 -12.38
N VAL A 53 -2.84 5.05 -12.13
CA VAL A 53 -3.69 3.95 -12.57
C VAL A 53 -3.94 2.99 -11.42
N LYS A 54 -5.02 2.22 -11.54
CA LYS A 54 -5.32 1.13 -10.62
C LYS A 54 -5.80 -0.08 -11.40
N CYS A 55 -5.66 -1.26 -10.81
CA CYS A 55 -6.30 -2.48 -11.30
C CYS A 55 -6.66 -3.35 -10.09
N GLY A 56 -7.60 -4.26 -10.26
CA GLY A 56 -7.98 -5.09 -9.14
C GLY A 56 -9.11 -6.05 -9.46
N PHE A 57 -9.74 -6.55 -8.40
CA PHE A 57 -10.76 -7.57 -8.48
C PHE A 57 -11.77 -7.42 -7.34
N PRO A 58 -13.00 -7.94 -7.51
CA PRO A 58 -13.99 -7.91 -6.43
C PRO A 58 -13.55 -8.73 -5.23
N VAL A 59 -13.98 -8.31 -4.03
CA VAL A 59 -13.69 -9.06 -2.80
C VAL A 59 -14.11 -10.53 -2.92
N SER A 60 -15.24 -10.78 -3.61
CA SER A 60 -15.75 -12.16 -3.82
C SER A 60 -14.81 -13.04 -4.64
N ALA A 61 -13.88 -12.45 -5.38
CA ALA A 61 -12.92 -13.20 -6.20
C ALA A 61 -11.58 -13.47 -5.48
N LEU A 62 -11.45 -13.06 -4.22
CA LEU A 62 -10.19 -13.17 -3.48
C LEU A 62 -9.60 -14.58 -3.49
N GLU A 63 -10.43 -15.60 -3.33
CA GLU A 63 -9.97 -16.99 -3.28
C GLU A 63 -9.20 -17.41 -4.52
N ARG A 64 -9.60 -16.88 -5.69
CA ARG A 64 -8.92 -17.18 -6.96
C ARG A 64 -7.49 -16.64 -6.99
N TYR A 65 -7.21 -15.61 -6.22
CA TYR A 65 -5.94 -14.89 -6.27
C TYR A 65 -5.10 -15.05 -5.01
N LEU A 66 -5.54 -15.90 -4.07
CA LEU A 66 -4.78 -16.14 -2.83
C LEU A 66 -3.36 -16.65 -3.10
N TYR A 67 -3.16 -17.39 -4.19
CA TYR A 67 -1.84 -17.87 -4.56
C TYR A 67 -0.84 -16.74 -4.79
N LEU A 68 -1.33 -15.55 -5.23
CA LEU A 68 -0.48 -14.38 -5.44
C LEU A 68 0.17 -13.91 -4.13
N PHE A 69 -0.55 -14.03 -3.01
CA PHE A 69 -0.01 -13.64 -1.71
C PHE A 69 1.16 -14.50 -1.28
N LYS A 70 1.23 -15.73 -1.80
CA LYS A 70 2.35 -16.65 -1.53
C LYS A 70 3.50 -16.46 -2.50
N GLU A 71 3.19 -16.28 -3.79
CA GLU A 71 4.20 -16.13 -4.84
C GLU A 71 4.83 -14.76 -4.86
N GLU A 72 4.03 -13.74 -4.56
CA GLU A 72 4.46 -12.34 -4.53
C GLU A 72 4.39 -11.82 -3.10
N ASN A 73 5.25 -10.89 -2.77
CA ASN A 73 5.27 -10.30 -1.43
C ASN A 73 4.19 -9.20 -1.34
N ILE A 74 2.95 -9.60 -1.11
CA ILE A 74 1.80 -8.71 -1.09
C ILE A 74 1.37 -8.42 0.35
N GLU A 75 1.18 -7.15 0.67
CA GLU A 75 0.64 -6.69 1.95
C GLU A 75 -0.72 -6.05 1.72
N LEU A 76 -1.72 -6.49 2.49
CA LEU A 76 -3.08 -5.97 2.40
C LEU A 76 -3.23 -4.74 3.29
N ILE A 77 -3.74 -3.66 2.70
CA ILE A 77 -4.03 -2.42 3.43
C ILE A 77 -5.53 -2.18 3.35
N SER A 78 -6.19 -2.14 4.51
CA SER A 78 -7.63 -1.89 4.58
C SER A 78 -7.91 -0.42 4.85
N GLU A 79 -8.81 0.18 4.08
CA GLU A 79 -9.26 1.56 4.33
C GLU A 79 -9.93 1.70 5.69
N ASP A 80 -10.56 0.64 6.17
CA ASP A 80 -11.24 0.63 7.47
C ASP A 80 -10.28 0.71 8.65
N SER A 81 -8.98 0.51 8.39
CA SER A 81 -7.96 0.51 9.43
C SER A 81 -7.63 1.88 9.98
N GLY A 82 -7.86 2.94 9.20
CA GLY A 82 -7.52 4.30 9.57
C GLY A 82 -6.02 4.60 9.58
N PRO A 83 -5.66 5.89 9.67
CA PRO A 83 -4.25 6.30 9.66
C PRO A 83 -3.43 5.73 10.82
N GLU A 84 -4.03 5.59 12.00
CA GLU A 84 -3.32 5.06 13.17
C GLU A 84 -2.83 3.64 12.96
N LYS A 85 -3.65 2.78 12.39
CA LYS A 85 -3.24 1.40 12.15
C LYS A 85 -2.13 1.32 11.12
N ILE A 86 -2.20 2.15 10.08
CA ILE A 86 -1.16 2.25 9.06
C ILE A 86 0.16 2.66 9.71
N ILE A 87 0.12 3.66 10.59
CA ILE A 87 1.30 4.13 11.31
C ILE A 87 1.88 3.02 12.19
N ILE A 88 1.03 2.29 12.91
CA ILE A 88 1.45 1.17 13.74
C ILE A 88 2.11 0.08 12.90
N ASP A 89 1.56 -0.24 11.74
CA ASP A 89 2.13 -1.25 10.84
C ASP A 89 3.49 -0.83 10.32
N ILE A 90 3.68 0.46 10.00
CA ILE A 90 4.98 0.99 9.61
C ILE A 90 5.99 0.83 10.74
N ILE A 91 5.61 1.19 11.97
CA ILE A 91 6.48 1.07 13.14
C ILE A 91 6.87 -0.39 13.39
N LYS A 92 5.92 -1.31 13.30
CA LYS A 92 6.19 -2.73 13.48
C LYS A 92 7.14 -3.30 12.43
N GLY A 93 7.12 -2.74 11.23
CA GLY A 93 8.00 -3.15 10.14
C GLY A 93 9.43 -2.62 10.25
N ILE A 94 9.70 -1.72 11.19
CA ILE A 94 11.03 -1.15 11.36
C ILE A 94 11.94 -2.16 12.07
N ASP A 95 13.08 -2.47 11.43
CA ASP A 95 14.13 -3.26 12.05
C ASP A 95 15.15 -2.29 12.66
N LEU A 96 15.11 -2.14 13.97
CA LEU A 96 15.95 -1.19 14.69
C LEU A 96 17.46 -1.49 14.54
N ASP A 97 17.82 -2.75 14.33
CA ASP A 97 19.22 -3.13 14.16
C ASP A 97 19.76 -2.71 12.79
N LYS A 98 18.88 -2.58 11.80
CA LYS A 98 19.23 -2.22 10.43
C LYS A 98 18.90 -0.78 10.08
N THR A 99 18.13 -0.09 10.93
CA THR A 99 17.71 1.28 10.67
C THR A 99 18.81 2.25 11.10
N THR A 100 19.29 3.07 10.17
CA THR A 100 20.25 4.12 10.49
C THR A 100 19.55 5.29 11.20
N PRO A 101 20.27 6.15 11.94
CA PRO A 101 19.66 7.35 12.53
C PRO A 101 18.99 8.25 11.50
N GLU A 102 19.55 8.37 10.30
CA GLU A 102 18.95 9.15 9.22
C GLU A 102 17.64 8.54 8.74
N ASP A 103 17.61 7.22 8.57
CA ASP A 103 16.37 6.51 8.19
C ASP A 103 15.29 6.69 9.24
N ALA A 104 15.66 6.62 10.53
CA ALA A 104 14.73 6.81 11.63
C ALA A 104 14.10 8.19 11.61
N ILE A 105 14.88 9.22 11.34
CA ILE A 105 14.40 10.61 11.25
C ILE A 105 13.40 10.73 10.08
N ASN A 106 13.72 10.17 8.94
CA ASN A 106 12.84 10.19 7.77
C ASN A 106 11.52 9.48 8.03
N ILE A 107 11.55 8.31 8.67
CA ILE A 107 10.35 7.57 9.04
C ILE A 107 9.48 8.37 10.00
N LEU A 108 10.08 8.98 11.02
CA LEU A 108 9.36 9.80 11.98
C LEU A 108 8.73 11.02 11.32
N GLY A 109 9.43 11.65 10.37
CA GLY A 109 8.88 12.76 9.60
C GLY A 109 7.65 12.36 8.82
N ASP A 110 7.70 11.22 8.14
CA ASP A 110 6.56 10.70 7.38
C ASP A 110 5.38 10.36 8.28
N LEU A 111 5.63 9.76 9.43
CA LEU A 111 4.57 9.44 10.39
C LEU A 111 3.91 10.70 10.93
N LYS A 112 4.68 11.75 11.19
CA LYS A 112 4.15 13.03 11.64
C LYS A 112 3.25 13.65 10.59
N GLU A 113 3.63 13.62 9.32
CA GLU A 113 2.80 14.12 8.23
C GLU A 113 1.46 13.38 8.16
N MET A 114 1.48 12.06 8.31
CA MET A 114 0.26 11.25 8.32
C MET A 114 -0.67 11.65 9.46
N LEU A 115 -0.13 11.93 10.64
CA LEU A 115 -0.92 12.39 11.79
C LEU A 115 -1.50 13.79 11.56
N ASP A 116 -0.72 14.69 10.96
CA ASP A 116 -1.17 16.03 10.65
C ASP A 116 -2.32 16.01 9.63
N GLU A 117 -2.24 15.14 8.62
CA GLU A 117 -3.33 14.93 7.66
C GLU A 117 -4.61 14.47 8.34
N LYS A 118 -4.50 13.62 9.36
CA LYS A 118 -5.65 13.13 10.12
C LYS A 118 -6.36 14.25 10.87
N GLN A 119 -5.63 15.25 11.35
CA GLN A 119 -6.19 16.35 12.13
C GLN A 119 -6.91 17.39 11.27
N LEU A 120 -6.74 17.36 9.99
CA LEU A 120 -7.46 18.20 9.04
C LEU A 120 -8.81 17.60 8.71
#